data_a032d22d9982dceff4e96b78b5f89a22
#
_entry.id   a032d22d9982dceff4e96b78b5f89a22
#
_cell.length_a   1.000
_cell.length_b   1.000
_cell.length_c   1.000
_cell.angle_alpha   90.00
_cell.angle_beta   90.00
_cell.angle_gamma   90.00
#
_symmetry.space_group_name_H-M   'P 1'
#
loop_
_entity.id
_entity.type
_entity.pdbx_description
1 polymer ?
#
loop_
_entity_poly.entity_id
_entity_poly.type
_entity_poly.pdbx_seq_one_letter_code
_entity_poly.pdbx_strand_id
1 'polypeptide(L)'
;MKVKSEGKTLSVPNPDYPTFKKDMLVRGISISDDTTTLDDILNTLFNILFLAIFLFALYKALSWYSSTFHTVRHTGVHFSDIAGMDEVKKDMESIVKEMKNPEESKKRVKGIILEGPPGNGKTLFARALAEESGVNFLATKGADFQGAVMGLGAMKVKMLFKKARNKKPCIVFIDEFDSIGEKRNYAGSGIDKENNRILTTLLNEMDGFSSGKGVLVVAATNSFQSLDPALIRPGRFDLKYTISNPDQKTRMELLEIYGKGKTFSSDLTPQILATVFDGLSSAAIESVINEAEEIRRSYNKEAITIECIVASASKCREKLNIKIKKN
;
A
#
# COMPACT_ATOMS: atom_id res chain seq x y z
N MET A 1 -11.27 5.01 -62.61
CA MET A 1 -10.83 6.41 -62.64
C MET A 1 -12.07 7.29 -62.50
N LYS A 2 -12.09 8.23 -61.55
CA LYS A 2 -13.17 9.21 -61.38
C LYS A 2 -12.77 10.51 -62.04
N VAL A 3 -13.61 11.06 -62.90
CA VAL A 3 -13.43 12.33 -63.59
C VAL A 3 -14.44 13.31 -63.04
N LYS A 4 -13.95 14.46 -62.57
CA LYS A 4 -14.80 15.53 -62.02
C LYS A 4 -14.80 16.71 -63.02
N SER A 5 -15.97 17.03 -63.57
CA SER A 5 -16.19 18.18 -64.41
C SER A 5 -17.50 18.85 -64.05
N GLU A 6 -17.55 20.16 -63.89
CA GLU A 6 -18.77 20.98 -63.61
C GLU A 6 -19.64 20.47 -62.45
N GLY A 7 -19.01 20.00 -61.35
CA GLY A 7 -19.70 19.51 -60.19
C GLY A 7 -20.28 18.08 -60.28
N LYS A 8 -20.13 17.39 -61.41
CA LYS A 8 -20.48 15.98 -61.61
C LYS A 8 -19.23 15.10 -61.56
N THR A 9 -19.35 13.98 -60.87
CA THR A 9 -18.28 12.96 -60.81
C THR A 9 -18.74 11.76 -61.67
N LEU A 10 -18.00 11.44 -62.70
CA LEU A 10 -18.26 10.30 -63.60
C LEU A 10 -17.16 9.25 -63.43
N SER A 11 -17.56 7.98 -63.30
CA SER A 11 -16.62 6.86 -63.27
C SER A 11 -16.45 6.35 -64.70
N VAL A 12 -15.21 6.40 -65.20
CA VAL A 12 -14.83 5.97 -66.57
C VAL A 12 -13.72 4.93 -66.50
N PRO A 13 -13.73 3.92 -67.40
CA PRO A 13 -12.61 3.01 -67.49
C PRO A 13 -11.31 3.79 -67.83
N ASN A 14 -10.20 3.34 -67.30
CA ASN A 14 -8.90 3.98 -67.53
C ASN A 14 -8.47 3.74 -69.00
N PRO A 15 -8.37 4.76 -69.84
CA PRO A 15 -7.88 4.56 -71.18
C PRO A 15 -6.36 4.35 -71.19
N ASP A 16 -5.94 3.35 -71.93
CA ASP A 16 -4.56 2.82 -71.90
C ASP A 16 -3.56 3.62 -72.79
N TYR A 17 -3.57 4.99 -72.67
CA TYR A 17 -2.55 5.78 -73.33
C TYR A 17 -1.89 6.82 -72.39
N PRO A 18 -0.57 7.01 -72.51
CA PRO A 18 0.21 7.68 -71.48
C PRO A 18 -0.05 9.18 -71.31
N THR A 19 -0.60 9.85 -72.32
CA THR A 19 -0.84 11.31 -72.31
C THR A 19 -2.23 11.70 -71.83
N PHE A 20 -3.16 10.74 -71.61
CA PHE A 20 -4.52 11.00 -71.27
C PHE A 20 -4.72 11.89 -70.05
N LYS A 21 -3.99 11.63 -69.00
CA LYS A 21 -4.05 12.43 -67.76
C LYS A 21 -3.58 13.88 -68.01
N LYS A 22 -2.54 14.03 -68.83
CA LYS A 22 -1.97 15.35 -69.14
C LYS A 22 -2.94 16.16 -69.98
N ASP A 23 -3.55 15.52 -71.00
CA ASP A 23 -4.55 16.16 -71.89
C ASP A 23 -5.80 16.60 -71.17
N MET A 24 -6.27 15.81 -70.18
CA MET A 24 -7.39 16.18 -69.36
C MET A 24 -7.08 17.32 -68.37
N LEU A 25 -5.92 17.31 -67.74
CA LEU A 25 -5.46 18.39 -66.90
C LEU A 25 -5.34 19.71 -67.64
N VAL A 26 -4.86 19.72 -68.88
CA VAL A 26 -4.75 20.89 -69.74
C VAL A 26 -6.15 21.45 -70.04
N ARG A 27 -7.18 20.59 -70.10
CA ARG A 27 -8.59 20.97 -70.28
C ARG A 27 -9.31 21.36 -68.97
N GLY A 28 -8.58 21.49 -67.85
CA GLY A 28 -9.15 21.86 -66.53
C GLY A 28 -9.98 20.77 -65.88
N ILE A 29 -9.85 19.52 -66.29
CA ILE A 29 -10.58 18.37 -65.73
C ILE A 29 -9.69 17.68 -64.72
N SER A 30 -10.10 17.66 -63.46
CA SER A 30 -9.38 16.93 -62.43
C SER A 30 -9.71 15.43 -62.49
N ILE A 31 -8.67 14.62 -62.49
CA ILE A 31 -8.78 13.16 -62.56
C ILE A 31 -8.20 12.60 -61.26
N SER A 32 -8.97 11.78 -60.55
CA SER A 32 -8.47 10.97 -59.45
C SER A 32 -8.51 9.50 -59.78
N ASP A 33 -7.42 8.81 -59.60
CA ASP A 33 -7.39 7.35 -59.72
C ASP A 33 -8.01 6.78 -58.42
N ASP A 34 -9.07 6.05 -58.58
CA ASP A 34 -9.81 5.34 -57.53
C ASP A 34 -9.26 3.90 -57.36
N THR A 35 -8.03 3.66 -57.78
CA THR A 35 -7.40 2.37 -57.51
C THR A 35 -6.89 2.38 -56.10
N THR A 36 -7.62 1.79 -55.16
CA THR A 36 -7.03 1.35 -53.88
C THR A 36 -5.92 0.40 -54.22
N THR A 37 -4.70 0.88 -54.08
CA THR A 37 -3.54 0.03 -54.33
C THR A 37 -3.44 -1.01 -53.23
N LEU A 38 -2.89 -2.17 -53.51
CA LEU A 38 -2.59 -3.18 -52.48
C LEU A 38 -1.85 -2.54 -51.29
N ASP A 39 -1.02 -1.55 -51.54
CA ASP A 39 -0.29 -0.79 -50.49
C ASP A 39 -1.22 0.04 -49.61
N ASP A 40 -2.30 0.63 -50.13
CA ASP A 40 -3.27 1.37 -49.32
C ASP A 40 -4.09 0.42 -48.42
N ILE A 41 -4.42 -0.77 -48.93
CA ILE A 41 -5.10 -1.82 -48.12
C ILE A 41 -4.14 -2.33 -47.03
N LEU A 42 -2.90 -2.62 -47.37
CA LEU A 42 -1.86 -3.07 -46.42
C LEU A 42 -1.59 -2.02 -45.36
N ASN A 43 -1.46 -0.75 -45.72
CA ASN A 43 -1.27 0.36 -44.76
C ASN A 43 -2.49 0.52 -43.84
N THR A 44 -3.67 0.39 -44.35
CA THR A 44 -4.89 0.47 -43.55
C THR A 44 -4.98 -0.70 -42.56
N LEU A 45 -4.67 -1.91 -42.99
CA LEU A 45 -4.60 -3.10 -42.13
C LEU A 45 -3.53 -2.95 -41.06
N PHE A 46 -2.36 -2.45 -41.45
CA PHE A 46 -1.26 -2.18 -40.50
C PHE A 46 -1.68 -1.16 -39.43
N ASN A 47 -2.32 -0.06 -39.82
CA ASN A 47 -2.80 0.96 -38.88
C ASN A 47 -3.87 0.41 -37.93
N ILE A 48 -4.79 -0.42 -38.42
CA ILE A 48 -5.80 -1.11 -37.59
C ILE A 48 -5.13 -2.07 -36.60
N LEU A 49 -4.17 -2.86 -37.08
CA LEU A 49 -3.41 -3.79 -36.23
C LEU A 49 -2.61 -3.03 -35.14
N PHE A 50 -1.92 -1.95 -35.53
CA PHE A 50 -1.17 -1.10 -34.60
C PHE A 50 -2.10 -0.51 -33.53
N LEU A 51 -3.25 0.03 -33.93
CA LEU A 51 -4.25 0.57 -33.01
C LEU A 51 -4.77 -0.52 -32.06
N ALA A 52 -5.03 -1.73 -32.56
CA ALA A 52 -5.48 -2.85 -31.74
C ALA A 52 -4.41 -3.27 -30.70
N ILE A 53 -3.15 -3.36 -31.12
CA ILE A 53 -2.03 -3.65 -30.21
C ILE A 53 -1.87 -2.54 -29.16
N PHE A 54 -1.96 -1.28 -29.59
CA PHE A 54 -1.88 -0.14 -28.68
C PHE A 54 -3.01 -0.15 -27.64
N LEU A 55 -4.26 -0.37 -28.07
CA LEU A 55 -5.41 -0.47 -27.18
C LEU A 55 -5.31 -1.68 -26.24
N PHE A 56 -4.81 -2.82 -26.72
CA PHE A 56 -4.54 -3.99 -25.90
C PHE A 56 -3.44 -3.74 -24.86
N ALA A 57 -2.35 -3.10 -25.25
CA ALA A 57 -1.26 -2.70 -24.34
C ALA A 57 -1.78 -1.71 -23.28
N LEU A 58 -2.58 -0.73 -23.68
CA LEU A 58 -3.23 0.22 -22.77
C LEU A 58 -4.18 -0.48 -21.80
N TYR A 59 -5.01 -1.41 -22.30
CA TYR A 59 -5.89 -2.23 -21.47
C TYR A 59 -5.09 -3.06 -20.45
N LYS A 60 -4.02 -3.72 -20.89
CA LYS A 60 -3.12 -4.49 -20.01
C LYS A 60 -2.45 -3.61 -18.97
N ALA A 61 -1.96 -2.44 -19.35
CA ALA A 61 -1.36 -1.47 -18.43
C ALA A 61 -2.37 -0.99 -17.37
N LEU A 62 -3.59 -0.66 -17.77
CA LEU A 62 -4.67 -0.27 -16.87
C LEU A 62 -5.11 -1.44 -15.97
N SER A 63 -5.20 -2.66 -16.49
CA SER A 63 -5.54 -3.85 -15.71
C SER A 63 -4.46 -4.17 -14.68
N TRP A 64 -3.18 -4.16 -15.08
CA TRP A 64 -2.06 -4.36 -14.17
C TRP A 64 -2.02 -3.28 -13.08
N TYR A 65 -2.29 -2.05 -13.45
CA TYR A 65 -2.36 -0.92 -12.53
C TYR A 65 -3.53 -1.03 -11.53
N SER A 66 -4.68 -1.58 -11.94
CA SER A 66 -5.84 -1.78 -11.07
C SER A 66 -5.66 -2.94 -10.08
N SER A 67 -4.74 -3.87 -10.34
CA SER A 67 -4.44 -5.01 -9.45
C SER A 67 -3.46 -4.67 -8.31
N THR A 68 -2.95 -3.44 -8.25
CA THR A 68 -1.88 -3.01 -7.32
C THR A 68 -2.25 -3.17 -5.84
N PHE A 69 -3.54 -3.12 -5.50
CA PHE A 69 -4.00 -3.26 -4.12
C PHE A 69 -4.73 -4.59 -3.92
N HIS A 70 -4.17 -5.47 -3.10
CA HIS A 70 -4.84 -6.73 -2.75
C HIS A 70 -5.82 -6.52 -1.60
N THR A 71 -7.03 -7.04 -1.76
CA THR A 71 -8.03 -7.06 -0.68
C THR A 71 -7.98 -8.42 -0.02
N VAL A 72 -7.75 -8.44 1.28
CA VAL A 72 -7.79 -9.63 2.10
C VAL A 72 -9.06 -9.58 2.95
N ARG A 73 -9.84 -10.63 3.00
CA ARG A 73 -11.05 -10.71 3.83
C ARG A 73 -10.79 -11.38 5.16
N HIS A 74 -9.88 -12.34 5.19
CA HIS A 74 -9.43 -13.02 6.39
C HIS A 74 -7.94 -12.83 6.49
N THR A 75 -7.48 -12.13 7.52
CA THR A 75 -6.06 -11.88 7.76
C THR A 75 -5.40 -13.03 8.51
N GLY A 76 -6.21 -13.86 9.19
CA GLY A 76 -5.78 -14.98 10.02
C GLY A 76 -4.98 -14.55 11.26
N VAL A 77 -5.10 -13.29 11.69
CA VAL A 77 -4.42 -12.74 12.86
C VAL A 77 -5.47 -12.22 13.83
N HIS A 78 -5.44 -12.70 15.08
CA HIS A 78 -6.37 -12.32 16.14
C HIS A 78 -5.70 -11.42 17.18
N PHE A 79 -6.50 -10.72 17.99
CA PHE A 79 -5.96 -9.95 19.12
C PHE A 79 -5.25 -10.83 20.17
N SER A 80 -5.58 -12.12 20.23
CA SER A 80 -4.87 -13.12 21.03
C SER A 80 -3.42 -13.36 20.61
N ASP A 81 -3.10 -13.07 19.34
CA ASP A 81 -1.75 -13.25 18.80
C ASP A 81 -0.84 -12.05 19.07
N ILE A 82 -1.38 -11.01 19.73
CA ILE A 82 -0.70 -9.77 20.01
C ILE A 82 -0.53 -9.63 21.53
N ALA A 83 0.71 -9.57 21.99
CA ALA A 83 1.01 -9.29 23.38
C ALA A 83 0.83 -7.79 23.69
N GLY A 84 0.34 -7.49 24.90
CA GLY A 84 0.12 -6.14 25.39
C GLY A 84 -0.94 -5.38 24.62
N MET A 85 -0.82 -4.05 24.62
CA MET A 85 -1.75 -3.10 23.99
C MET A 85 -3.18 -3.21 24.50
N ASP A 86 -3.37 -3.62 25.75
CA ASP A 86 -4.69 -3.93 26.32
C ASP A 86 -5.67 -2.74 26.24
N GLU A 87 -5.19 -1.52 26.50
CA GLU A 87 -6.00 -0.29 26.38
C GLU A 87 -6.41 -0.04 24.92
N VAL A 88 -5.46 -0.16 23.99
CA VAL A 88 -5.71 0.05 22.58
C VAL A 88 -6.69 -0.99 22.03
N LYS A 89 -6.52 -2.26 22.42
CA LYS A 89 -7.46 -3.35 22.05
C LYS A 89 -8.87 -3.04 22.52
N LYS A 90 -9.03 -2.60 23.77
CA LYS A 90 -10.33 -2.26 24.36
C LYS A 90 -11.01 -1.09 23.65
N ASP A 91 -10.25 -0.04 23.32
CA ASP A 91 -10.79 1.09 22.57
C ASP A 91 -11.20 0.66 21.16
N MET A 92 -10.44 -0.24 20.53
CA MET A 92 -10.75 -0.76 19.21
C MET A 92 -12.03 -1.62 19.19
N GLU A 93 -12.40 -2.26 20.29
CA GLU A 93 -13.67 -3.00 20.37
C GLU A 93 -14.88 -2.11 20.06
N SER A 94 -14.87 -0.86 20.50
CA SER A 94 -15.94 0.09 20.19
C SER A 94 -15.97 0.43 18.69
N ILE A 95 -14.79 0.62 18.08
CA ILE A 95 -14.65 0.91 16.66
C ILE A 95 -15.09 -0.31 15.82
N VAL A 96 -14.74 -1.53 16.26
CA VAL A 96 -15.21 -2.78 15.64
C VAL A 96 -16.75 -2.84 15.65
N LYS A 97 -17.39 -2.50 16.77
CA LYS A 97 -18.86 -2.46 16.85
C LYS A 97 -19.47 -1.45 15.89
N GLU A 98 -18.88 -0.25 15.81
CA GLU A 98 -19.29 0.79 14.86
C GLU A 98 -19.14 0.37 13.39
N MET A 99 -18.09 -0.36 13.07
CA MET A 99 -17.89 -0.87 11.70
C MET A 99 -18.90 -1.95 11.33
N LYS A 100 -19.32 -2.78 12.31
CA LYS A 100 -20.34 -3.82 12.11
C LYS A 100 -21.73 -3.21 11.97
N ASN A 101 -22.04 -2.16 12.73
CA ASN A 101 -23.36 -1.50 12.77
C ASN A 101 -23.26 0.00 12.41
N PRO A 102 -22.97 0.35 11.16
CA PRO A 102 -22.66 1.73 10.78
C PRO A 102 -23.84 2.70 10.87
N GLU A 103 -25.05 2.23 11.06
CA GLU A 103 -26.25 3.07 11.19
C GLU A 103 -26.45 3.65 12.59
N GLU A 104 -25.92 2.97 13.62
CA GLU A 104 -26.14 3.33 15.03
C GLU A 104 -25.14 4.34 15.57
N SER A 105 -24.03 4.56 14.88
CA SER A 105 -22.95 5.42 15.36
C SER A 105 -23.22 6.91 15.10
N LYS A 106 -23.25 7.70 16.17
CA LYS A 106 -23.38 9.16 16.13
C LYS A 106 -22.07 9.88 15.84
N LYS A 107 -20.92 9.30 16.25
CA LYS A 107 -19.59 9.88 16.08
C LYS A 107 -18.68 8.84 15.46
N ARG A 108 -18.26 9.06 14.23
CA ARG A 108 -17.48 8.08 13.47
C ARG A 108 -16.03 8.46 13.45
N VAL A 109 -15.19 7.53 13.86
CA VAL A 109 -13.74 7.59 13.65
C VAL A 109 -13.47 7.30 12.18
N LYS A 110 -12.82 8.24 11.49
CA LYS A 110 -12.44 8.07 10.09
C LYS A 110 -11.01 7.56 9.95
N GLY A 111 -10.13 7.97 10.84
CA GLY A 111 -8.73 7.62 10.77
C GLY A 111 -8.09 7.43 12.14
N ILE A 112 -7.13 6.51 12.17
CA ILE A 112 -6.32 6.17 13.35
C ILE A 112 -4.84 6.24 12.94
N ILE A 113 -4.02 6.89 13.77
CA ILE A 113 -2.57 6.85 13.64
C ILE A 113 -1.99 5.94 14.71
N LEU A 114 -1.20 4.96 14.28
CA LEU A 114 -0.37 4.11 15.13
C LEU A 114 1.07 4.63 15.05
N GLU A 115 1.54 5.27 16.10
CA GLU A 115 2.93 5.75 16.20
C GLU A 115 3.76 4.79 17.02
N GLY A 116 5.02 4.64 16.70
CA GLY A 116 5.99 3.93 17.54
C GLY A 116 7.17 3.37 16.79
N PRO A 117 8.19 2.86 17.52
CA PRO A 117 9.38 2.29 16.91
C PRO A 117 9.04 1.11 15.99
N PRO A 118 9.89 0.81 15.00
CA PRO A 118 9.70 -0.33 14.11
C PRO A 118 9.78 -1.65 14.91
N GLY A 119 9.05 -2.67 14.41
CA GLY A 119 9.08 -4.02 14.99
C GLY A 119 8.21 -4.22 16.24
N ASN A 120 7.31 -3.30 16.56
CA ASN A 120 6.38 -3.43 17.70
C ASN A 120 4.95 -3.80 17.29
N GLY A 121 4.76 -4.43 16.14
CA GLY A 121 3.48 -5.06 15.79
C GLY A 121 2.40 -4.11 15.26
N LYS A 122 2.72 -2.86 14.83
CA LYS A 122 1.72 -1.93 14.25
C LYS A 122 0.93 -2.55 13.09
N THR A 123 1.62 -3.19 12.16
CA THR A 123 1.01 -3.87 11.01
C THR A 123 0.20 -5.09 11.44
N LEU A 124 0.71 -5.86 12.41
CA LEU A 124 0.03 -7.02 12.97
C LEU A 124 -1.28 -6.60 13.65
N PHE A 125 -1.25 -5.51 14.41
CA PHE A 125 -2.42 -4.94 15.07
C PHE A 125 -3.52 -4.52 14.07
N ALA A 126 -3.15 -3.85 12.97
CA ALA A 126 -4.12 -3.47 11.95
C ALA A 126 -4.78 -4.68 11.26
N ARG A 127 -4.02 -5.77 11.08
CA ARG A 127 -4.52 -7.04 10.56
C ARG A 127 -5.49 -7.71 11.53
N ALA A 128 -5.13 -7.75 12.82
CA ALA A 128 -6.01 -8.29 13.86
C ALA A 128 -7.31 -7.49 13.99
N LEU A 129 -7.22 -6.17 13.93
CA LEU A 129 -8.40 -5.30 13.94
C LEU A 129 -9.35 -5.63 12.78
N ALA A 130 -8.82 -5.89 11.59
CA ALA A 130 -9.63 -6.26 10.43
C ALA A 130 -10.30 -7.64 10.61
N GLU A 131 -9.56 -8.63 11.15
CA GLU A 131 -10.10 -9.97 11.43
C GLU A 131 -11.22 -9.92 12.47
N GLU A 132 -10.98 -9.27 13.60
CA GLU A 132 -11.98 -9.11 14.68
C GLU A 132 -13.21 -8.34 14.21
N SER A 133 -13.01 -7.37 13.34
CA SER A 133 -14.11 -6.61 12.72
C SER A 133 -14.87 -7.43 11.68
N GLY A 134 -14.30 -8.50 11.12
CA GLY A 134 -14.86 -9.27 10.01
C GLY A 134 -15.06 -8.43 8.74
N VAL A 135 -14.18 -7.43 8.52
CA VAL A 135 -14.26 -6.49 7.41
C VAL A 135 -13.13 -6.68 6.40
N ASN A 136 -13.30 -6.13 5.21
CA ASN A 136 -12.24 -6.18 4.20
C ASN A 136 -11.01 -5.38 4.65
N PHE A 137 -9.81 -5.89 4.33
CA PHE A 137 -8.54 -5.26 4.64
C PHE A 137 -7.78 -4.95 3.34
N LEU A 138 -7.42 -3.68 3.18
CA LEU A 138 -6.58 -3.19 2.09
C LEU A 138 -5.29 -2.65 2.69
N ALA A 139 -4.17 -3.33 2.45
CA ALA A 139 -2.86 -2.87 2.91
C ALA A 139 -2.04 -2.29 1.76
N THR A 140 -1.30 -1.23 2.07
CA THR A 140 -0.34 -0.57 1.18
C THR A 140 0.76 0.08 2.01
N LYS A 141 1.87 0.44 1.39
CA LYS A 141 2.91 1.25 2.01
C LYS A 141 2.87 2.66 1.45
N GLY A 142 3.29 3.63 2.24
CA GLY A 142 3.40 5.01 1.75
C GLY A 142 4.30 5.12 0.51
N ALA A 143 5.41 4.38 0.48
CA ALA A 143 6.30 4.31 -0.68
C ALA A 143 5.63 3.82 -1.98
N ASP A 144 4.55 3.04 -1.90
CA ASP A 144 3.83 2.55 -3.09
C ASP A 144 3.17 3.70 -3.89
N PHE A 145 2.92 4.85 -3.25
CA PHE A 145 2.38 6.03 -3.91
C PHE A 145 3.45 6.87 -4.58
N GLN A 146 4.71 6.71 -4.21
CA GLN A 146 5.82 7.42 -4.83
C GLN A 146 6.18 6.77 -6.16
N GLY A 147 6.72 7.56 -7.09
CA GLY A 147 7.14 7.05 -8.40
C GLY A 147 7.75 8.14 -9.27
N ALA A 148 8.46 7.72 -10.32
CA ALA A 148 9.16 8.62 -11.24
C ALA A 148 8.23 9.48 -12.12
N VAL A 149 6.96 9.10 -12.25
CA VAL A 149 5.99 9.80 -13.11
C VAL A 149 5.07 10.65 -12.26
N MET A 150 5.12 11.95 -12.49
CA MET A 150 4.29 12.95 -11.79
C MET A 150 2.79 12.67 -11.99
N GLY A 151 2.04 12.71 -10.88
CA GLY A 151 0.59 12.51 -10.88
C GLY A 151 0.12 11.07 -10.74
N LEU A 152 0.97 10.08 -10.95
CA LEU A 152 0.61 8.67 -10.76
C LEU A 152 0.35 8.36 -9.28
N GLY A 153 1.10 8.95 -8.36
CA GLY A 153 0.91 8.77 -6.92
C GLY A 153 -0.48 9.23 -6.47
N ALA A 154 -0.88 10.43 -6.86
CA ALA A 154 -2.21 10.94 -6.57
C ALA A 154 -3.34 10.09 -7.19
N MET A 155 -3.11 9.54 -8.40
CA MET A 155 -4.06 8.63 -9.03
C MET A 155 -4.18 7.30 -8.26
N LYS A 156 -3.06 6.74 -7.76
CA LYS A 156 -3.05 5.54 -6.92
C LYS A 156 -3.86 5.76 -5.62
N VAL A 157 -3.71 6.92 -4.96
CA VAL A 157 -4.53 7.26 -3.79
C VAL A 157 -6.01 7.21 -4.15
N LYS A 158 -6.46 7.88 -5.21
CA LYS A 158 -7.86 7.86 -5.65
C LYS A 158 -8.36 6.43 -5.92
N MET A 159 -7.53 5.59 -6.55
CA MET A 159 -7.88 4.18 -6.83
C MET A 159 -8.01 3.35 -5.57
N LEU A 160 -7.09 3.50 -4.60
CA LEU A 160 -7.16 2.84 -3.29
C LEU A 160 -8.48 3.16 -2.60
N PHE A 161 -8.82 4.45 -2.49
CA PHE A 161 -10.05 4.89 -1.83
C PHE A 161 -11.32 4.50 -2.61
N LYS A 162 -11.29 4.52 -3.94
CA LYS A 162 -12.38 3.98 -4.77
C LYS A 162 -12.59 2.50 -4.51
N LYS A 163 -11.51 1.72 -4.42
CA LYS A 163 -11.57 0.27 -4.11
C LYS A 163 -12.10 0.04 -2.69
N ALA A 164 -11.66 0.80 -1.70
CA ALA A 164 -12.17 0.72 -0.34
C ALA A 164 -13.67 1.01 -0.27
N ARG A 165 -14.14 2.05 -0.97
CA ARG A 165 -15.57 2.37 -1.05
C ARG A 165 -16.40 1.25 -1.70
N ASN A 166 -15.86 0.55 -2.68
CA ASN A 166 -16.54 -0.57 -3.34
C ASN A 166 -16.54 -1.86 -2.51
N LYS A 167 -15.67 -1.94 -1.50
CA LYS A 167 -15.49 -3.13 -0.63
C LYS A 167 -15.90 -2.88 0.82
N LYS A 168 -16.81 -1.94 1.04
CA LYS A 168 -17.32 -1.63 2.39
C LYS A 168 -18.01 -2.85 3.04
N PRO A 169 -17.91 -3.03 4.36
CA PRO A 169 -17.02 -2.32 5.27
C PRO A 169 -15.55 -2.70 5.06
N CYS A 170 -14.63 -1.74 5.20
CA CYS A 170 -13.23 -1.92 4.83
C CYS A 170 -12.28 -1.11 5.73
N ILE A 171 -11.16 -1.71 6.14
CA ILE A 171 -10.01 -1.03 6.73
C ILE A 171 -8.97 -0.82 5.64
N VAL A 172 -8.52 0.43 5.46
CA VAL A 172 -7.38 0.80 4.63
C VAL A 172 -6.19 1.01 5.56
N PHE A 173 -5.19 0.16 5.45
CA PHE A 173 -3.95 0.27 6.21
C PHE A 173 -2.83 0.84 5.34
N ILE A 174 -2.18 1.89 5.83
CA ILE A 174 -1.03 2.53 5.15
C ILE A 174 0.16 2.44 6.09
N ASP A 175 1.11 1.57 5.75
CA ASP A 175 2.37 1.45 6.49
C ASP A 175 3.39 2.49 6.03
N GLU A 176 4.40 2.78 6.87
CA GLU A 176 5.44 3.78 6.57
C GLU A 176 4.82 5.11 6.10
N PHE A 177 3.79 5.56 6.81
CA PHE A 177 2.97 6.69 6.41
C PHE A 177 3.73 8.02 6.36
N ASP A 178 4.82 8.14 7.13
CA ASP A 178 5.74 9.27 7.10
C ASP A 178 6.28 9.55 5.69
N SER A 179 6.47 8.54 4.86
CA SER A 179 6.98 8.71 3.49
C SER A 179 6.10 9.62 2.59
N ILE A 180 4.79 9.75 2.90
CA ILE A 180 3.84 10.59 2.14
C ILE A 180 3.11 11.61 3.00
N GLY A 181 3.16 11.44 4.32
CA GLY A 181 2.46 12.27 5.30
C GLY A 181 3.30 13.42 5.86
N GLU A 182 4.55 13.59 5.45
CA GLU A 182 5.44 14.63 5.97
C GLU A 182 4.93 16.04 5.69
N LYS A 183 5.41 16.99 6.53
CA LYS A 183 5.14 18.43 6.39
C LYS A 183 5.51 18.92 4.99
N ARG A 184 4.64 19.75 4.41
CA ARG A 184 4.78 20.25 3.05
C ARG A 184 6.01 21.12 2.89
N ASN A 185 6.80 20.80 1.88
CA ASN A 185 7.90 21.64 1.44
C ASN A 185 7.54 22.29 0.10
N TYR A 186 7.17 23.58 0.12
CA TYR A 186 6.77 24.32 -1.07
C TYR A 186 7.95 24.84 -1.89
N ALA A 187 9.13 24.97 -1.27
CA ALA A 187 10.36 25.41 -1.93
C ALA A 187 11.21 24.25 -2.46
N GLY A 188 10.73 23.01 -2.28
CA GLY A 188 11.48 21.79 -2.56
C GLY A 188 11.52 21.38 -4.03
N SER A 189 12.14 20.24 -4.24
CA SER A 189 12.35 19.58 -5.55
C SER A 189 11.04 19.13 -6.22
N GLY A 190 11.13 18.54 -7.40
CA GLY A 190 10.00 17.91 -8.08
C GLY A 190 9.36 16.80 -7.26
N ILE A 191 10.16 16.07 -6.46
CA ILE A 191 9.69 15.01 -5.55
C ILE A 191 8.83 15.60 -4.44
N ASP A 192 9.22 16.72 -3.84
CA ASP A 192 8.44 17.39 -2.79
C ASP A 192 7.09 17.87 -3.31
N LYS A 193 7.04 18.38 -4.55
CA LYS A 193 5.80 18.79 -5.21
C LYS A 193 4.86 17.60 -5.44
N GLU A 194 5.40 16.45 -5.82
CA GLU A 194 4.60 15.24 -5.99
C GLU A 194 4.10 14.71 -4.64
N ASN A 195 4.93 14.68 -3.59
CA ASN A 195 4.52 14.29 -2.24
C ASN A 195 3.41 15.23 -1.72
N ASN A 196 3.53 16.54 -1.91
CA ASN A 196 2.49 17.51 -1.56
C ASN A 196 1.17 17.24 -2.31
N ARG A 197 1.24 16.80 -3.57
CA ARG A 197 0.08 16.44 -4.38
C ARG A 197 -0.58 15.15 -3.89
N ILE A 198 0.22 14.13 -3.56
CA ILE A 198 -0.24 12.86 -2.97
C ILE A 198 -0.96 13.16 -1.65
N LEU A 199 -0.32 13.91 -0.75
CA LEU A 199 -0.90 14.29 0.53
C LEU A 199 -2.21 15.07 0.36
N THR A 200 -2.23 16.07 -0.51
CA THR A 200 -3.46 16.85 -0.77
C THR A 200 -4.58 15.96 -1.30
N THR A 201 -4.26 14.99 -2.17
CA THR A 201 -5.25 14.05 -2.69
C THR A 201 -5.77 13.13 -1.59
N LEU A 202 -4.88 12.63 -0.71
CA LEU A 202 -5.25 11.82 0.44
C LEU A 202 -6.22 12.58 1.38
N LEU A 203 -5.90 13.82 1.73
CA LEU A 203 -6.75 14.67 2.56
C LEU A 203 -8.14 14.87 1.94
N ASN A 204 -8.20 15.14 0.63
CA ASN A 204 -9.46 15.30 -0.10
C ASN A 204 -10.29 14.00 -0.12
N GLU A 205 -9.65 12.84 -0.28
CA GLU A 205 -10.32 11.54 -0.23
C GLU A 205 -10.86 11.26 1.17
N MET A 206 -10.13 11.61 2.24
CA MET A 206 -10.60 11.49 3.62
C MET A 206 -11.74 12.45 3.95
N ASP A 207 -11.68 13.69 3.47
CA ASP A 207 -12.76 14.66 3.65
C ASP A 207 -14.03 14.23 2.89
N GLY A 208 -13.87 13.62 1.71
CA GLY A 208 -14.96 13.06 0.91
C GLY A 208 -15.73 11.91 1.57
N PHE A 209 -15.24 11.37 2.72
CA PHE A 209 -15.96 10.38 3.50
C PHE A 209 -17.12 10.95 4.37
N SER A 210 -17.56 12.18 4.16
CA SER A 210 -18.65 12.79 4.92
C SER A 210 -19.96 11.97 4.92
N SER A 211 -20.16 11.15 3.89
CA SER A 211 -21.27 10.18 3.77
C SER A 211 -20.80 8.72 3.78
N GLY A 212 -19.52 8.47 3.94
CA GLY A 212 -18.87 7.17 3.70
C GLY A 212 -18.91 6.21 4.85
N LYS A 213 -20.12 5.74 5.20
CA LYS A 213 -20.30 4.62 6.12
C LYS A 213 -19.39 3.44 5.72
N GLY A 214 -18.53 2.96 6.63
CA GLY A 214 -17.83 1.69 6.51
C GLY A 214 -16.41 1.71 5.90
N VAL A 215 -15.69 2.84 5.90
CA VAL A 215 -14.24 2.85 5.62
C VAL A 215 -13.50 3.50 6.78
N LEU A 216 -12.51 2.79 7.34
CA LEU A 216 -11.60 3.26 8.37
C LEU A 216 -10.18 3.29 7.78
N VAL A 217 -9.47 4.39 7.95
CA VAL A 217 -8.06 4.50 7.55
C VAL A 217 -7.18 4.32 8.78
N VAL A 218 -6.25 3.38 8.72
CA VAL A 218 -5.25 3.15 9.78
C VAL A 218 -3.88 3.42 9.19
N ALA A 219 -3.17 4.43 9.71
CA ALA A 219 -1.83 4.79 9.28
C ALA A 219 -0.81 4.38 10.34
N ALA A 220 0.29 3.74 9.94
CA ALA A 220 1.41 3.44 10.82
C ALA A 220 2.60 4.34 10.47
N THR A 221 3.21 4.95 11.50
CA THR A 221 4.39 5.81 11.35
C THR A 221 5.39 5.58 12.48
N ASN A 222 6.66 5.85 12.19
CA ASN A 222 7.70 5.87 13.21
C ASN A 222 7.91 7.28 13.79
N SER A 223 7.38 8.33 13.14
CA SER A 223 7.55 9.72 13.56
C SER A 223 6.25 10.52 13.35
N PHE A 224 5.47 10.63 14.39
CA PHE A 224 4.27 11.48 14.37
C PHE A 224 4.59 12.96 14.20
N GLN A 225 5.71 13.41 14.75
CA GLN A 225 6.11 14.82 14.72
C GLN A 225 6.48 15.32 13.32
N SER A 226 6.87 14.42 12.42
CA SER A 226 7.16 14.75 11.01
C SER A 226 5.91 14.96 10.18
N LEU A 227 4.74 14.48 10.63
CA LEU A 227 3.51 14.52 9.87
C LEU A 227 2.96 15.96 9.71
N ASP A 228 2.32 16.19 8.56
CA ASP A 228 1.63 17.47 8.28
C ASP A 228 0.46 17.67 9.26
N PRO A 229 0.37 18.83 9.93
CA PRO A 229 -0.71 19.13 10.87
C PRO A 229 -2.11 19.04 10.28
N ALA A 230 -2.26 19.14 8.97
CA ALA A 230 -3.56 19.00 8.31
C ALA A 230 -4.13 17.58 8.43
N LEU A 231 -3.29 16.55 8.63
CA LEU A 231 -3.71 15.16 8.80
C LEU A 231 -4.48 14.95 10.12
N ILE A 232 -4.07 15.65 11.18
CA ILE A 232 -4.62 15.47 12.54
C ILE A 232 -5.79 16.41 12.85
N ARG A 233 -6.33 17.10 11.83
CA ARG A 233 -7.55 17.90 12.00
C ARG A 233 -8.76 16.98 12.19
N PRO A 234 -9.74 17.41 13.03
CA PRO A 234 -10.97 16.64 13.25
C PRO A 234 -11.64 16.25 11.92
N GLY A 235 -12.10 14.99 11.86
CA GLY A 235 -12.71 14.43 10.66
C GLY A 235 -11.73 13.79 9.67
N ARG A 236 -10.45 13.65 10.05
CA ARG A 236 -9.40 12.94 9.30
C ARG A 236 -8.82 11.82 10.16
N PHE A 237 -7.64 12.02 10.76
CA PHE A 237 -7.14 11.10 11.77
C PHE A 237 -7.59 11.57 13.15
N ASP A 238 -8.65 10.96 13.63
CA ASP A 238 -9.34 11.37 14.86
C ASP A 238 -8.69 10.80 16.12
N LEU A 239 -8.00 9.66 15.99
CA LEU A 239 -7.35 8.96 17.09
C LEU A 239 -5.87 8.73 16.81
N LYS A 240 -5.09 8.80 17.89
CA LYS A 240 -3.67 8.49 17.89
C LYS A 240 -3.35 7.52 19.02
N TYR A 241 -2.66 6.45 18.70
CA TYR A 241 -2.13 5.50 19.69
C TYR A 241 -0.62 5.40 19.55
N THR A 242 0.07 5.41 20.69
CA THR A 242 1.52 5.25 20.76
C THR A 242 1.83 3.82 21.18
N ILE A 243 2.49 3.08 20.29
CA ILE A 243 2.94 1.71 20.52
C ILE A 243 4.43 1.77 20.83
N SER A 244 4.75 1.77 22.13
CA SER A 244 6.13 1.77 22.63
C SER A 244 6.76 0.37 22.61
N ASN A 245 8.04 0.29 22.96
CA ASN A 245 8.67 -0.99 23.22
C ASN A 245 7.94 -1.70 24.36
N PRO A 246 7.90 -3.05 24.35
CA PRO A 246 7.15 -3.84 25.31
C PRO A 246 7.63 -3.59 26.75
N ASP A 247 6.70 -3.36 27.65
CA ASP A 247 6.93 -3.32 29.09
C ASP A 247 7.21 -4.73 29.64
N GLN A 248 7.49 -4.85 30.91
CA GLN A 248 7.82 -6.14 31.53
C GLN A 248 6.70 -7.17 31.37
N LYS A 249 5.45 -6.76 31.56
CA LYS A 249 4.29 -7.62 31.39
C LYS A 249 4.17 -8.11 29.95
N THR A 250 4.24 -7.21 29.00
CA THR A 250 4.16 -7.53 27.57
C THR A 250 5.33 -8.42 27.14
N ARG A 251 6.54 -8.23 27.69
CA ARG A 251 7.67 -9.12 27.39
C ARG A 251 7.45 -10.55 27.89
N MET A 252 6.76 -10.73 29.02
CA MET A 252 6.38 -12.04 29.51
C MET A 252 5.36 -12.71 28.60
N GLU A 253 4.34 -11.97 28.15
CA GLU A 253 3.37 -12.47 27.16
C GLU A 253 4.01 -12.82 25.81
N LEU A 254 4.98 -12.02 25.33
CA LEU A 254 5.75 -12.33 24.13
C LEU A 254 6.56 -13.62 24.27
N LEU A 255 7.09 -13.88 25.47
CA LEU A 255 7.79 -15.14 25.77
C LEU A 255 6.87 -16.36 25.66
N GLU A 256 5.62 -16.24 26.11
CA GLU A 256 4.64 -17.30 25.94
C GLU A 256 4.29 -17.54 24.46
N ILE A 257 4.17 -16.47 23.68
CA ILE A 257 3.85 -16.56 22.25
C ILE A 257 5.04 -17.14 21.46
N TYR A 258 6.23 -16.55 21.57
CA TYR A 258 7.41 -16.90 20.77
C TYR A 258 8.16 -18.11 21.30
N GLY A 259 7.98 -18.44 22.58
CA GLY A 259 8.53 -19.62 23.23
C GLY A 259 7.74 -20.90 22.98
N LYS A 260 6.55 -20.79 22.39
CA LYS A 260 5.69 -21.96 22.14
C LYS A 260 6.40 -23.00 21.29
N GLY A 261 6.46 -24.23 21.80
CA GLY A 261 7.14 -25.34 21.15
C GLY A 261 8.67 -25.35 21.31
N LYS A 262 9.23 -24.48 22.14
CA LYS A 262 10.67 -24.47 22.50
C LYS A 262 10.85 -24.92 23.96
N THR A 263 11.96 -25.61 24.23
CA THR A 263 12.28 -26.07 25.58
C THR A 263 13.29 -25.12 26.21
N PHE A 264 12.91 -24.50 27.32
CA PHE A 264 13.79 -23.65 28.13
C PHE A 264 14.30 -24.42 29.34
N SER A 265 15.51 -24.10 29.76
CA SER A 265 16.09 -24.62 31.00
C SER A 265 15.30 -24.14 32.21
N SER A 266 15.24 -24.95 33.28
CA SER A 266 14.45 -24.70 34.48
C SER A 266 14.87 -23.44 35.26
N ASP A 267 16.10 -22.99 35.07
CA ASP A 267 16.67 -21.75 35.64
C ASP A 267 16.20 -20.47 34.90
N LEU A 268 15.64 -20.61 33.70
CA LEU A 268 15.12 -19.51 32.92
C LEU A 268 13.66 -19.18 33.29
N THR A 269 13.49 -18.42 34.36
CA THR A 269 12.17 -17.90 34.71
C THR A 269 11.72 -16.80 33.73
N PRO A 270 10.40 -16.64 33.47
CA PRO A 270 9.87 -15.55 32.64
C PRO A 270 10.36 -14.16 33.10
N GLN A 271 10.55 -13.96 34.40
CA GLN A 271 11.05 -12.72 34.98
C GLN A 271 12.50 -12.39 34.58
N ILE A 272 13.36 -13.41 34.61
CA ILE A 272 14.78 -13.28 34.18
C ILE A 272 14.81 -12.93 32.70
N LEU A 273 14.09 -13.67 31.87
CA LEU A 273 14.01 -13.42 30.42
C LEU A 273 13.44 -12.03 30.10
N ALA A 274 12.37 -11.63 30.77
CA ALA A 274 11.80 -10.30 30.60
C ALA A 274 12.80 -9.18 30.95
N THR A 275 13.72 -9.41 31.90
CA THR A 275 14.78 -8.44 32.24
C THR A 275 15.85 -8.41 31.15
N VAL A 276 16.27 -9.56 30.61
CA VAL A 276 17.25 -9.63 29.51
C VAL A 276 16.74 -8.94 28.26
N PHE A 277 15.44 -8.97 28.02
CA PHE A 277 14.81 -8.33 26.84
C PHE A 277 14.47 -6.86 27.01
N ASP A 278 14.90 -6.23 28.11
CA ASP A 278 14.62 -4.80 28.33
C ASP A 278 15.15 -3.92 27.20
N GLY A 279 14.31 -2.99 26.74
CA GLY A 279 14.61 -2.07 25.65
C GLY A 279 14.53 -2.66 24.24
N LEU A 280 14.30 -3.97 24.08
CA LEU A 280 14.14 -4.59 22.77
C LEU A 280 12.70 -4.41 22.24
N SER A 281 12.56 -4.29 20.92
CA SER A 281 11.27 -4.36 20.26
C SER A 281 10.74 -5.81 20.23
N SER A 282 9.44 -5.99 20.01
CA SER A 282 8.81 -7.31 19.90
C SER A 282 9.47 -8.21 18.85
N ALA A 283 9.80 -7.66 17.68
CA ALA A 283 10.49 -8.38 16.62
C ALA A 283 11.95 -8.74 17.00
N ALA A 284 12.61 -7.87 17.78
CA ALA A 284 13.95 -8.18 18.28
C ALA A 284 13.91 -9.32 19.30
N ILE A 285 12.91 -9.36 20.18
CA ILE A 285 12.68 -10.45 21.13
C ILE A 285 12.45 -11.76 20.39
N GLU A 286 11.59 -11.78 19.37
CA GLU A 286 11.36 -12.93 18.52
C GLU A 286 12.65 -13.44 17.87
N SER A 287 13.44 -12.53 17.31
CA SER A 287 14.74 -12.86 16.68
C SER A 287 15.71 -13.47 17.69
N VAL A 288 15.80 -12.91 18.91
CA VAL A 288 16.67 -13.45 19.98
C VAL A 288 16.24 -14.86 20.38
N ILE A 289 14.95 -15.10 20.56
CA ILE A 289 14.43 -16.42 20.94
C ILE A 289 14.70 -17.45 19.83
N ASN A 290 14.51 -17.08 18.57
CA ASN A 290 14.75 -17.96 17.44
C ASN A 290 16.25 -18.28 17.27
N GLU A 291 17.12 -17.26 17.38
CA GLU A 291 18.59 -17.46 17.33
C GLU A 291 19.10 -18.28 18.52
N ALA A 292 18.55 -18.11 19.72
CA ALA A 292 18.89 -18.93 20.88
C ALA A 292 18.52 -20.40 20.67
N GLU A 293 17.40 -20.68 20.00
CA GLU A 293 17.01 -22.05 19.61
C GLU A 293 17.99 -22.63 18.58
N GLU A 294 18.46 -21.84 17.61
CA GLU A 294 19.49 -22.28 16.66
C GLU A 294 20.82 -22.60 17.37
N ILE A 295 21.23 -21.75 18.32
CA ILE A 295 22.42 -22.03 19.15
C ILE A 295 22.23 -23.32 19.93
N ARG A 296 21.07 -23.51 20.57
CA ARG A 296 20.75 -24.77 21.29
C ARG A 296 20.95 -25.99 20.39
N ARG A 297 20.39 -25.96 19.18
CA ARG A 297 20.49 -27.06 18.20
C ARG A 297 21.92 -27.27 17.74
N SER A 298 22.67 -26.23 17.45
CA SER A 298 24.05 -26.33 16.95
C SER A 298 25.01 -26.94 17.98
N TYR A 299 24.74 -26.75 19.27
CA TYR A 299 25.52 -27.34 20.36
C TYR A 299 24.89 -28.59 20.95
N ASN A 300 23.84 -29.17 20.31
CA ASN A 300 23.10 -30.35 20.80
C ASN A 300 22.66 -30.25 22.27
N LYS A 301 22.29 -29.06 22.74
CA LYS A 301 21.78 -28.87 24.10
C LYS A 301 20.33 -29.33 24.19
N GLU A 302 19.93 -29.91 25.33
CA GLU A 302 18.54 -30.36 25.55
C GLU A 302 17.54 -29.18 25.64
N ALA A 303 17.99 -28.06 26.21
CA ALA A 303 17.16 -26.88 26.43
C ALA A 303 17.93 -25.57 26.10
N ILE A 304 17.18 -24.51 25.84
CA ILE A 304 17.71 -23.15 25.72
C ILE A 304 18.18 -22.71 27.11
N THR A 305 19.45 -22.40 27.25
CA THR A 305 20.06 -21.91 28.51
C THR A 305 20.20 -20.39 28.51
N ILE A 306 20.44 -19.81 29.67
CA ILE A 306 20.69 -18.37 29.80
C ILE A 306 21.84 -17.89 28.91
N GLU A 307 22.88 -18.71 28.73
CA GLU A 307 24.00 -18.42 27.86
C GLU A 307 23.57 -18.26 26.38
N CYS A 308 22.67 -19.12 25.90
CA CYS A 308 22.12 -19.03 24.54
C CYS A 308 21.37 -17.70 24.36
N ILE A 309 20.54 -17.33 25.34
CA ILE A 309 19.75 -16.09 25.31
C ILE A 309 20.66 -14.87 25.38
N VAL A 310 21.61 -14.84 26.30
CA VAL A 310 22.53 -13.69 26.47
C VAL A 310 23.41 -13.50 25.23
N ALA A 311 23.94 -14.59 24.65
CA ALA A 311 24.72 -14.54 23.42
C ALA A 311 23.90 -13.94 22.26
N SER A 312 22.69 -14.43 22.07
CA SER A 312 21.77 -13.93 21.01
C SER A 312 21.36 -12.49 21.26
N ALA A 313 21.01 -12.12 22.50
CA ALA A 313 20.61 -10.77 22.86
C ALA A 313 21.76 -9.76 22.69
N SER A 314 22.99 -10.12 23.06
CA SER A 314 24.17 -9.29 22.86
C SER A 314 24.41 -9.01 21.37
N LYS A 315 24.37 -10.04 20.55
CA LYS A 315 24.53 -9.93 19.09
C LYS A 315 23.40 -9.10 18.46
N CYS A 316 22.17 -9.24 18.94
CA CYS A 316 21.04 -8.42 18.49
C CYS A 316 21.23 -6.95 18.87
N ARG A 317 21.67 -6.65 20.10
CA ARG A 317 21.93 -5.28 20.58
C ARG A 317 23.06 -4.61 19.80
N GLU A 318 24.13 -5.33 19.49
CA GLU A 318 25.22 -4.84 18.64
C GLU A 318 24.71 -4.45 17.25
N LYS A 319 23.93 -5.31 16.62
CA LYS A 319 23.32 -5.03 15.32
C LYS A 319 22.41 -3.79 15.35
N LEU A 320 21.70 -3.56 16.47
CA LEU A 320 20.78 -2.44 16.64
C LEU A 320 21.45 -1.18 17.21
N ASN A 321 22.76 -1.17 17.45
CA ASN A 321 23.51 -0.08 18.11
C ASN A 321 22.89 0.35 19.47
N ILE A 322 22.27 -0.56 20.18
CA ILE A 322 21.66 -0.29 21.48
C ILE A 322 22.78 -0.34 22.55
N LYS A 323 23.15 0.83 23.08
CA LYS A 323 24.13 0.92 24.17
C LYS A 323 23.56 0.28 25.45
N ILE A 324 24.26 -0.71 25.97
CA ILE A 324 23.95 -1.26 27.31
C ILE A 324 24.21 -0.17 28.33
N LYS A 325 23.17 0.27 29.06
CA LYS A 325 23.37 1.03 30.29
C LYS A 325 24.07 0.08 31.28
N LYS A 326 25.37 0.31 31.52
CA LYS A 326 26.04 -0.31 32.64
C LYS A 326 25.51 0.37 33.92
N ASN A 327 24.71 -0.33 34.69
CA ASN A 327 24.45 0.01 36.08
C ASN A 327 25.64 -0.40 36.93
#